data_20655eed500e788c2dc980ea7fac84d8
#
_entry.id   20655eed500e788c2dc980ea7fac84d8
#
_cell.length_a   1.000
_cell.length_b   1.000
_cell.length_c   1.000
_cell.angle_alpha   90.00
_cell.angle_beta   90.00
_cell.angle_gamma   90.00
#
_symmetry.space_group_name_H-M   'P 1'
#
loop_
_entity.id
_entity.type
_entity.pdbx_description
1 polymer ?
#
loop_
_entity_poly.entity_id
_entity_poly.type
_entity_poly.pdbx_seq_one_letter_code
_entity_poly.pdbx_strand_id
1 'polypeptide(L)'
;PGAARAAAVAAQQQPADTQAVEARGRVLYQNACASCHGPDPAGPSYYPRVPSLKDTGGAAAVDWAVRTGRMPWKDNKGPAIERGEPRFNEGDIRALASFVGRRVGDAQIPQVDPAQGNLQRGRDLYGQACAACHGMNGAGAALGGENIAVSLQDVEPIDVAEAIKIGPGQMPVGGGLPDYEFGTASSRQDVDDIAAYVESLRTEPYNRGGAPIGGKGPVPEGFVAWVIGLGVLVVAARWIAGRG
;
A
#
# COMPACT_ATOMS: atom_id res chain seq x y z
N PRO A 1 -23.82 -22.63 32.12
CA PRO A 1 -24.17 -23.55 31.03
C PRO A 1 -24.24 -22.88 29.64
N GLY A 2 -24.55 -21.58 29.55
CA GLY A 2 -24.68 -20.85 28.29
C GLY A 2 -23.37 -20.55 27.56
N ALA A 3 -22.31 -20.15 28.28
CA ALA A 3 -21.03 -19.80 27.72
C ALA A 3 -20.27 -21.00 27.12
N ALA A 4 -20.37 -22.13 27.76
CA ALA A 4 -19.75 -23.40 27.26
C ALA A 4 -20.43 -23.90 25.96
N ARG A 5 -21.74 -23.67 25.84
CA ARG A 5 -22.51 -24.05 24.66
C ARG A 5 -22.23 -23.12 23.49
N ALA A 6 -22.05 -21.82 23.73
CA ALA A 6 -21.66 -20.84 22.71
C ALA A 6 -20.24 -21.09 22.18
N ALA A 7 -19.28 -21.41 23.05
CA ALA A 7 -17.92 -21.80 22.67
C ALA A 7 -17.86 -23.07 21.85
N ALA A 8 -18.68 -24.09 22.20
CA ALA A 8 -18.75 -25.34 21.44
C ALA A 8 -19.38 -25.17 20.06
N VAL A 9 -20.37 -24.31 19.91
CA VAL A 9 -20.97 -23.95 18.61
C VAL A 9 -20.01 -23.19 17.74
N ALA A 10 -19.25 -22.22 18.29
CA ALA A 10 -18.22 -21.50 17.58
C ALA A 10 -17.06 -22.39 17.09
N ALA A 11 -16.66 -23.37 17.92
CA ALA A 11 -15.60 -24.34 17.56
C ALA A 11 -16.01 -25.33 16.46
N GLN A 12 -17.31 -25.61 16.30
CA GLN A 12 -17.83 -26.47 15.22
C GLN A 12 -18.07 -25.74 13.91
N GLN A 13 -18.24 -24.43 13.91
CA GLN A 13 -18.45 -23.61 12.72
C GLN A 13 -17.14 -23.24 12.00
N GLN A 14 -16.01 -23.16 12.73
CA GLN A 14 -14.70 -22.79 12.16
C GLN A 14 -14.20 -23.67 11.01
N PRO A 15 -14.28 -25.01 11.03
CA PRO A 15 -13.79 -25.82 9.90
C PRO A 15 -14.70 -25.75 8.67
N ALA A 16 -16.00 -25.63 8.83
CA ALA A 16 -16.93 -25.53 7.71
C ALA A 16 -16.80 -24.17 6.96
N ASP A 17 -16.65 -23.07 7.71
CA ASP A 17 -16.42 -21.75 7.14
C ASP A 17 -15.09 -21.68 6.40
N THR A 18 -14.05 -22.30 6.93
CA THR A 18 -12.73 -22.37 6.29
C THR A 18 -12.76 -23.14 4.97
N GLN A 19 -13.48 -24.27 4.92
CA GLN A 19 -13.63 -25.07 3.70
C GLN A 19 -14.44 -24.33 2.64
N ALA A 20 -15.49 -23.63 3.03
CA ALA A 20 -16.30 -22.82 2.12
C ALA A 20 -15.49 -21.65 1.52
N VAL A 21 -14.71 -20.94 2.35
CA VAL A 21 -13.80 -19.87 1.91
C VAL A 21 -12.76 -20.41 0.94
N GLU A 22 -12.16 -21.57 1.22
CA GLU A 22 -11.15 -22.18 0.34
C GLU A 22 -11.77 -22.66 -0.99
N ALA A 23 -12.96 -23.27 -0.96
CA ALA A 23 -13.68 -23.66 -2.16
C ALA A 23 -14.03 -22.44 -3.03
N ARG A 24 -14.49 -21.35 -2.42
CA ARG A 24 -14.76 -20.08 -3.11
C ARG A 24 -13.49 -19.52 -3.74
N GLY A 25 -12.39 -19.44 -2.99
CA GLY A 25 -11.09 -18.95 -3.47
C GLY A 25 -10.58 -19.76 -4.66
N ARG A 26 -10.74 -21.08 -4.64
CA ARG A 26 -10.40 -21.97 -5.76
C ARG A 26 -11.18 -21.63 -7.02
N VAL A 27 -12.50 -21.47 -6.91
CA VAL A 27 -13.35 -21.12 -8.05
C VAL A 27 -12.96 -19.77 -8.63
N LEU A 28 -12.74 -18.77 -7.79
CA LEU A 28 -12.33 -17.45 -8.21
C LEU A 28 -10.97 -17.47 -8.90
N TYR A 29 -10.00 -18.20 -8.33
CA TYR A 29 -8.67 -18.36 -8.91
C TYR A 29 -8.72 -19.00 -10.30
N GLN A 30 -9.46 -20.09 -10.44
CA GLN A 30 -9.61 -20.80 -11.71
C GLN A 30 -10.22 -19.90 -12.80
N ASN A 31 -11.16 -19.05 -12.45
CA ASN A 31 -11.88 -18.20 -13.39
C ASN A 31 -11.14 -16.92 -13.75
N ALA A 32 -10.32 -16.36 -12.85
CA ALA A 32 -9.73 -15.03 -13.03
C ALA A 32 -8.21 -15.00 -13.05
N CYS A 33 -7.52 -16.02 -12.54
CA CYS A 33 -6.08 -15.99 -12.32
C CYS A 33 -5.33 -17.09 -13.08
N ALA A 34 -5.91 -18.29 -13.15
CA ALA A 34 -5.26 -19.49 -13.68
C ALA A 34 -4.86 -19.39 -15.14
N SER A 35 -5.56 -18.59 -15.95
CA SER A 35 -5.22 -18.36 -17.36
C SER A 35 -3.83 -17.77 -17.56
N CYS A 36 -3.30 -17.05 -16.59
CA CYS A 36 -1.96 -16.45 -16.61
C CYS A 36 -1.00 -17.14 -15.64
N HIS A 37 -1.44 -17.36 -14.39
CA HIS A 37 -0.61 -17.89 -13.32
C HIS A 37 -0.54 -19.43 -13.24
N GLY A 38 -1.23 -20.13 -14.17
CA GLY A 38 -1.29 -21.58 -14.16
C GLY A 38 -2.39 -22.14 -13.25
N PRO A 39 -2.73 -23.42 -13.38
CA PRO A 39 -3.83 -24.05 -12.64
C PRO A 39 -3.52 -24.26 -11.16
N ASP A 40 -2.25 -24.30 -10.79
CA ASP A 40 -1.74 -24.41 -9.42
C ASP A 40 -0.99 -23.12 -9.05
N PRO A 41 -1.42 -22.39 -8.01
CA PRO A 41 -0.72 -21.17 -7.56
C PRO A 41 0.75 -21.38 -7.18
N ALA A 42 1.10 -22.59 -6.72
CA ALA A 42 2.49 -22.96 -6.39
C ALA A 42 3.30 -23.44 -7.60
N GLY A 43 2.65 -23.60 -8.75
CA GLY A 43 3.26 -24.06 -9.99
C GLY A 43 3.85 -22.92 -10.83
N PRO A 44 4.38 -23.27 -12.00
CA PRO A 44 4.89 -22.29 -12.94
C PRO A 44 3.75 -21.52 -13.61
N SER A 45 4.01 -20.25 -13.89
CA SER A 45 3.12 -19.41 -14.70
C SER A 45 3.17 -19.81 -16.17
N TYR A 46 2.08 -19.56 -16.90
CA TYR A 46 2.03 -19.87 -18.33
C TYR A 46 2.87 -18.94 -19.22
N TYR A 47 3.18 -17.76 -18.72
CA TYR A 47 3.91 -16.75 -19.49
C TYR A 47 5.18 -16.31 -18.76
N PRO A 48 6.31 -16.14 -19.46
CA PRO A 48 7.60 -15.75 -18.85
C PRO A 48 7.58 -14.40 -18.12
N ARG A 49 6.65 -13.51 -18.49
CA ARG A 49 6.50 -12.19 -17.85
C ARG A 49 5.57 -12.18 -16.64
N VAL A 50 4.86 -13.28 -16.39
CA VAL A 50 3.97 -13.44 -15.25
C VAL A 50 4.74 -14.12 -14.13
N PRO A 51 4.94 -13.48 -12.98
CA PRO A 51 5.69 -14.09 -11.89
C PRO A 51 4.98 -15.30 -11.32
N SER A 52 5.74 -16.27 -10.83
CA SER A 52 5.21 -17.34 -9.99
C SER A 52 4.65 -16.74 -8.71
N LEU A 53 3.45 -17.15 -8.32
CA LEU A 53 2.83 -16.65 -7.07
C LEU A 53 3.56 -17.18 -5.83
N LYS A 54 4.36 -18.24 -5.96
CA LYS A 54 5.17 -18.78 -4.87
C LYS A 54 6.19 -17.78 -4.33
N ASP A 55 6.71 -16.90 -5.20
CA ASP A 55 7.81 -16.00 -4.88
C ASP A 55 7.35 -14.54 -4.69
N THR A 56 6.03 -14.30 -4.65
CA THR A 56 5.48 -12.94 -4.64
C THR A 56 4.99 -12.44 -3.27
N GLY A 57 5.10 -13.21 -2.20
CA GLY A 57 4.63 -12.82 -0.86
C GLY A 57 3.25 -13.36 -0.48
N GLY A 58 2.81 -14.43 -1.13
CA GLY A 58 1.68 -15.25 -0.69
C GLY A 58 0.35 -14.53 -0.61
N ALA A 59 -0.35 -14.72 0.52
CA ALA A 59 -1.67 -14.15 0.76
C ALA A 59 -1.67 -12.62 0.73
N ALA A 60 -0.66 -11.99 1.33
CA ALA A 60 -0.55 -10.53 1.36
C ALA A 60 -0.38 -9.92 -0.04
N ALA A 61 0.40 -10.57 -0.91
CA ALA A 61 0.58 -10.10 -2.28
C ALA A 61 -0.71 -10.20 -3.11
N VAL A 62 -1.48 -11.26 -2.90
CA VAL A 62 -2.78 -11.44 -3.57
C VAL A 62 -3.79 -10.44 -3.06
N ASP A 63 -3.90 -10.28 -1.74
CA ASP A 63 -4.81 -9.30 -1.14
C ASP A 63 -4.49 -7.89 -1.67
N TRP A 64 -3.24 -7.46 -1.52
CA TRP A 64 -2.79 -6.15 -1.99
C TRP A 64 -3.05 -5.92 -3.47
N ALA A 65 -2.68 -6.85 -4.35
CA ALA A 65 -2.83 -6.67 -5.78
C ALA A 65 -4.29 -6.62 -6.24
N VAL A 66 -5.15 -7.41 -5.61
CA VAL A 66 -6.57 -7.49 -5.96
C VAL A 66 -7.37 -6.35 -5.32
N ARG A 67 -7.12 -6.04 -4.05
CA ARG A 67 -7.74 -4.92 -3.32
C ARG A 67 -7.43 -3.58 -3.94
N THR A 68 -6.20 -3.40 -4.41
CA THR A 68 -5.78 -2.16 -5.08
C THR A 68 -6.09 -2.12 -6.58
N GLY A 69 -6.87 -3.07 -7.10
CA GLY A 69 -7.31 -3.12 -8.50
C GLY A 69 -6.19 -3.32 -9.53
N ARG A 70 -4.98 -3.72 -9.08
CA ARG A 70 -3.86 -4.03 -9.96
C ARG A 70 -4.01 -5.38 -10.64
N MET A 71 -4.72 -6.30 -10.01
CA MET A 71 -5.09 -7.62 -10.54
C MET A 71 -6.60 -7.86 -10.43
N PRO A 72 -7.19 -8.62 -11.37
CA PRO A 72 -6.64 -9.07 -12.66
C PRO A 72 -6.41 -7.91 -13.62
N TRP A 73 -5.46 -8.07 -14.55
CA TRP A 73 -5.18 -7.04 -15.57
C TRP A 73 -6.43 -6.71 -16.40
N LYS A 74 -6.58 -5.43 -16.72
CA LYS A 74 -7.70 -4.95 -17.58
C LYS A 74 -7.42 -5.16 -19.05
N ASP A 75 -6.14 -5.11 -19.42
CA ASP A 75 -5.63 -5.30 -20.78
C ASP A 75 -4.27 -6.01 -20.70
N ASN A 76 -3.72 -6.41 -21.85
CA ASN A 76 -2.45 -7.14 -21.91
C ASN A 76 -1.21 -6.24 -21.74
N LYS A 77 -1.35 -5.03 -21.20
CA LYS A 77 -0.25 -4.06 -21.05
C LYS A 77 0.57 -4.24 -19.75
N GLY A 78 0.17 -5.17 -18.91
CA GLY A 78 0.83 -5.44 -17.64
C GLY A 78 0.07 -4.89 -16.43
N PRO A 79 0.58 -5.13 -15.21
CA PRO A 79 -0.06 -4.64 -14.00
C PRO A 79 -0.10 -3.12 -14.00
N ALA A 80 -1.24 -2.56 -13.61
CA ALA A 80 -1.35 -1.12 -13.40
C ALA A 80 -0.38 -0.70 -12.30
N ILE A 81 0.45 0.31 -12.56
CA ILE A 81 1.31 0.92 -11.55
C ILE A 81 0.45 1.64 -10.52
N GLU A 82 -0.58 2.33 -10.99
CA GLU A 82 -1.52 3.07 -10.15
C GLU A 82 -2.62 2.17 -9.58
N ARG A 83 -3.17 2.61 -8.44
CA ARG A 83 -4.34 2.00 -7.83
C ARG A 83 -5.54 2.11 -8.77
N GLY A 84 -6.32 1.04 -8.86
CA GLY A 84 -7.58 0.98 -9.59
C GLY A 84 -8.74 0.52 -8.71
N GLU A 85 -9.93 0.48 -9.27
CA GLU A 85 -11.09 -0.11 -8.60
C GLU A 85 -10.96 -1.63 -8.49
N PRO A 86 -11.16 -2.23 -7.30
CA PRO A 86 -11.15 -3.67 -7.14
C PRO A 86 -12.31 -4.31 -7.92
N ARG A 87 -12.06 -5.48 -8.54
CA ARG A 87 -13.07 -6.23 -9.29
C ARG A 87 -13.85 -7.23 -8.43
N PHE A 88 -13.42 -7.43 -7.20
CA PHE A 88 -13.98 -8.37 -6.26
C PHE A 88 -14.37 -7.66 -4.97
N ASN A 89 -15.39 -8.17 -4.31
CA ASN A 89 -15.74 -7.71 -2.97
C ASN A 89 -14.76 -8.27 -1.92
N GLU A 90 -14.77 -7.68 -0.73
CA GLU A 90 -13.87 -8.04 0.38
C GLU A 90 -13.89 -9.55 0.74
N GLY A 91 -15.04 -10.20 0.66
CA GLY A 91 -15.16 -11.63 0.92
C GLY A 91 -14.43 -12.47 -0.12
N ASP A 92 -14.55 -12.10 -1.39
CA ASP A 92 -13.89 -12.77 -2.50
C ASP A 92 -12.37 -12.52 -2.50
N ILE A 93 -11.94 -11.30 -2.16
CA ILE A 93 -10.51 -10.97 -1.99
C ILE A 93 -9.89 -11.85 -0.90
N ARG A 94 -10.52 -11.93 0.27
CA ARG A 94 -10.07 -12.80 1.36
C ARG A 94 -10.04 -14.28 0.95
N ALA A 95 -11.03 -14.74 0.20
CA ALA A 95 -11.08 -16.11 -0.27
C ALA A 95 -9.95 -16.44 -1.24
N LEU A 96 -9.66 -15.54 -2.19
CA LEU A 96 -8.53 -15.65 -3.10
C LEU A 96 -7.19 -15.66 -2.37
N ALA A 97 -6.96 -14.71 -1.47
CA ALA A 97 -5.75 -14.59 -0.69
C ALA A 97 -5.51 -15.83 0.18
N SER A 98 -6.56 -16.32 0.86
CA SER A 98 -6.49 -17.55 1.66
C SER A 98 -6.15 -18.78 0.81
N PHE A 99 -6.82 -18.95 -0.34
CA PHE A 99 -6.58 -20.10 -1.22
C PHE A 99 -5.15 -20.10 -1.76
N VAL A 100 -4.68 -18.97 -2.32
CA VAL A 100 -3.33 -18.87 -2.87
C VAL A 100 -2.29 -18.99 -1.76
N GLY A 101 -2.43 -18.23 -0.67
CA GLY A 101 -1.47 -18.24 0.43
C GLY A 101 -1.20 -19.62 1.02
N ARG A 102 -2.24 -20.43 1.19
CA ARG A 102 -2.08 -21.82 1.64
C ARG A 102 -1.34 -22.70 0.65
N ARG A 103 -1.57 -22.48 -0.65
CA ARG A 103 -0.91 -23.26 -1.71
C ARG A 103 0.57 -22.93 -1.84
N VAL A 104 0.94 -21.68 -1.65
CA VAL A 104 2.34 -21.23 -1.75
C VAL A 104 3.10 -21.29 -0.42
N GLY A 105 2.42 -21.63 0.69
CA GLY A 105 3.03 -21.76 2.01
C GLY A 105 3.18 -20.44 2.79
N ASP A 106 2.58 -19.34 2.31
CA ASP A 106 2.49 -18.06 3.03
C ASP A 106 1.04 -17.57 3.06
N ALA A 107 0.30 -17.96 4.10
CA ALA A 107 -1.10 -17.61 4.31
C ALA A 107 -1.29 -16.35 5.17
N GLN A 108 -0.20 -15.64 5.51
CA GLN A 108 -0.24 -14.54 6.47
C GLN A 108 -0.47 -13.20 5.77
N ILE A 109 -1.53 -12.52 6.20
CA ILE A 109 -1.80 -11.10 5.90
C ILE A 109 -1.36 -10.30 7.13
N PRO A 110 -0.62 -9.18 6.97
CA PRO A 110 -0.25 -8.33 8.08
C PRO A 110 -1.49 -7.85 8.85
N GLN A 111 -1.37 -7.76 10.16
CA GLN A 111 -2.31 -7.01 10.97
C GLN A 111 -1.72 -5.63 11.21
N VAL A 112 -2.53 -4.60 11.06
CA VAL A 112 -2.14 -3.22 11.26
C VAL A 112 -3.25 -2.48 11.99
N ASP A 113 -2.86 -1.70 13.01
CA ASP A 113 -3.76 -0.84 13.76
C ASP A 113 -3.12 0.53 13.95
N PRO A 114 -3.42 1.52 13.10
CA PRO A 114 -2.88 2.87 13.22
C PRO A 114 -3.20 3.54 14.56
N ALA A 115 -4.28 3.13 15.22
CA ALA A 115 -4.64 3.67 16.53
C ALA A 115 -3.66 3.26 17.65
N GLN A 116 -2.90 2.18 17.45
CA GLN A 116 -1.80 1.77 18.33
C GLN A 116 -0.46 2.40 17.93
N GLY A 117 -0.40 3.06 16.78
CA GLY A 117 0.81 3.68 16.25
C GLY A 117 1.19 4.98 16.96
N ASN A 118 2.49 5.21 17.09
CA ASN A 118 3.04 6.50 17.51
C ASN A 118 3.31 7.37 16.28
N LEU A 119 2.51 8.41 16.10
CA LEU A 119 2.57 9.32 14.94
C LEU A 119 3.96 9.95 14.75
N GLN A 120 4.62 10.37 15.83
CA GLN A 120 5.93 11.03 15.73
C GLN A 120 7.02 10.02 15.29
N ARG A 121 7.03 8.83 15.91
CA ARG A 121 7.96 7.76 15.52
C ARG A 121 7.68 7.28 14.10
N GLY A 122 6.41 7.16 13.71
CA GLY A 122 6.01 6.81 12.35
C GLY A 122 6.50 7.82 11.31
N ARG A 123 6.42 9.11 11.63
CA ARG A 123 7.01 10.17 10.80
C ARG A 123 8.53 10.02 10.64
N ASP A 124 9.23 9.70 11.72
CA ASP A 124 10.68 9.56 11.70
C ASP A 124 11.10 8.31 10.89
N LEU A 125 10.42 7.18 11.08
CA LEU A 125 10.61 5.95 10.28
C LEU A 125 10.29 6.18 8.80
N TYR A 126 9.17 6.83 8.52
CA TYR A 126 8.77 7.18 7.16
C TYR A 126 9.80 8.08 6.48
N GLY A 127 10.31 9.08 7.21
CA GLY A 127 11.36 9.98 6.72
C GLY A 127 12.64 9.25 6.34
N GLN A 128 13.01 8.21 7.08
CA GLN A 128 14.21 7.42 6.85
C GLN A 128 14.05 6.41 5.70
N ALA A 129 12.91 5.73 5.62
CA ALA A 129 12.74 4.58 4.74
C ALA A 129 11.86 4.86 3.50
N CYS A 130 10.86 5.73 3.59
CA CYS A 130 9.81 5.88 2.57
C CYS A 130 9.90 7.19 1.80
N ALA A 131 10.29 8.28 2.47
CA ALA A 131 10.19 9.64 1.94
C ALA A 131 11.07 9.89 0.70
N ALA A 132 12.19 9.17 0.56
CA ALA A 132 13.06 9.29 -0.61
C ALA A 132 12.33 8.99 -1.93
N CYS A 133 11.37 8.06 -1.90
CA CYS A 133 10.56 7.68 -3.05
C CYS A 133 9.18 8.33 -3.03
N HIS A 134 8.49 8.32 -1.87
CA HIS A 134 7.11 8.75 -1.77
C HIS A 134 6.92 10.24 -1.40
N GLY A 135 8.03 10.95 -1.08
CA GLY A 135 7.97 12.32 -0.54
C GLY A 135 7.47 12.38 0.90
N MET A 136 7.87 13.40 1.67
CA MET A 136 7.42 13.55 3.07
C MET A 136 5.91 13.75 3.24
N ASN A 137 5.24 14.24 2.21
CA ASN A 137 3.80 14.43 2.17
C ASN A 137 3.04 13.26 1.53
N GLY A 138 3.73 12.18 1.17
CA GLY A 138 3.12 11.03 0.53
C GLY A 138 2.59 11.24 -0.88
N ALA A 139 2.97 12.33 -1.56
CA ALA A 139 2.44 12.64 -2.89
C ALA A 139 2.97 11.70 -4.00
N GLY A 140 4.01 10.92 -3.70
CA GLY A 140 4.70 10.11 -4.69
C GLY A 140 5.67 10.93 -5.55
N ALA A 141 6.42 10.25 -6.40
CA ALA A 141 7.39 10.88 -7.31
C ALA A 141 7.73 9.99 -8.51
N ALA A 142 8.24 10.60 -9.58
CA ALA A 142 8.92 9.88 -10.65
C ALA A 142 10.31 9.43 -10.17
N LEU A 143 10.63 8.15 -10.34
CA LEU A 143 11.89 7.53 -9.89
C LEU A 143 12.91 7.38 -11.02
N GLY A 144 12.56 7.82 -12.22
CA GLY A 144 13.37 7.65 -13.42
C GLY A 144 12.98 6.43 -14.26
N GLY A 145 13.25 6.48 -15.56
CA GLY A 145 12.68 5.55 -16.51
C GLY A 145 11.15 5.63 -16.53
N GLU A 146 10.49 4.48 -16.54
CA GLU A 146 9.03 4.38 -16.45
C GLU A 146 8.54 4.11 -15.01
N ASN A 147 9.44 4.22 -14.01
CA ASN A 147 9.12 3.91 -12.64
C ASN A 147 8.56 5.14 -11.91
N ILE A 148 7.50 4.92 -11.16
CA ILE A 148 6.90 5.92 -10.28
C ILE A 148 6.69 5.36 -8.88
N ALA A 149 6.95 6.15 -7.86
CA ALA A 149 6.42 5.92 -6.52
C ALA A 149 5.01 6.50 -6.45
N VAL A 150 4.03 5.66 -6.19
CA VAL A 150 2.62 6.08 -6.15
C VAL A 150 2.33 7.01 -4.98
N SER A 151 1.28 7.83 -5.10
CA SER A 151 0.77 8.59 -3.97
C SER A 151 0.28 7.67 -2.85
N LEU A 152 0.58 8.03 -1.61
CA LEU A 152 0.10 7.37 -0.39
C LEU A 152 -1.05 8.13 0.28
N GLN A 153 -1.54 9.21 -0.33
CA GLN A 153 -2.58 10.05 0.25
C GLN A 153 -3.97 9.40 0.26
N ASP A 154 -4.18 8.38 -0.59
CA ASP A 154 -5.45 7.64 -0.70
C ASP A 154 -5.28 6.13 -0.45
N VAL A 155 -4.26 5.72 0.32
CA VAL A 155 -4.04 4.30 0.63
C VAL A 155 -4.63 3.94 1.99
N GLU A 156 -5.15 2.73 2.09
CA GLU A 156 -5.63 2.19 3.36
C GLU A 156 -4.44 1.67 4.20
N PRO A 157 -4.54 1.67 5.54
CA PRO A 157 -3.48 1.17 6.42
C PRO A 157 -3.02 -0.25 6.09
N ILE A 158 -3.95 -1.13 5.71
CA ILE A 158 -3.63 -2.51 5.32
C ILE A 158 -2.77 -2.56 4.05
N ASP A 159 -3.04 -1.71 3.06
CA ASP A 159 -2.25 -1.63 1.83
C ASP A 159 -0.80 -1.23 2.12
N VAL A 160 -0.58 -0.34 3.12
CA VAL A 160 0.76 0.05 3.59
C VAL A 160 1.48 -1.13 4.21
N ALA A 161 0.83 -1.84 5.12
CA ALA A 161 1.40 -2.98 5.82
C ALA A 161 1.76 -4.12 4.85
N GLU A 162 0.88 -4.40 3.91
CA GLU A 162 1.12 -5.41 2.86
C GLU A 162 2.24 -4.99 1.91
N ALA A 163 2.27 -3.73 1.46
CA ALA A 163 3.34 -3.23 0.62
C ALA A 163 4.71 -3.30 1.32
N ILE A 164 4.78 -2.99 2.61
CA ILE A 164 6.00 -3.18 3.40
C ILE A 164 6.41 -4.66 3.43
N LYS A 165 5.48 -5.57 3.69
CA LYS A 165 5.76 -7.01 3.71
C LYS A 165 6.29 -7.53 2.39
N ILE A 166 5.64 -7.16 1.26
CA ILE A 166 5.89 -7.79 -0.04
C ILE A 166 6.93 -7.06 -0.91
N GLY A 167 7.17 -5.78 -0.70
CA GLY A 167 8.08 -4.98 -1.51
C GLY A 167 7.68 -4.90 -2.99
N PRO A 168 6.52 -4.33 -3.36
CA PRO A 168 6.05 -4.34 -4.74
C PRO A 168 6.91 -3.49 -5.68
N GLY A 169 7.21 -4.01 -6.85
CA GLY A 169 7.96 -3.31 -7.90
C GLY A 169 9.38 -2.96 -7.49
N GLN A 170 9.69 -1.66 -7.35
CA GLN A 170 11.02 -1.17 -6.92
C GLN A 170 11.11 -0.99 -5.39
N MET A 171 10.02 -1.15 -4.68
CA MET A 171 10.02 -1.05 -3.22
C MET A 171 10.75 -2.26 -2.62
N PRO A 172 11.70 -2.07 -1.70
CA PRO A 172 12.37 -3.19 -1.03
C PRO A 172 11.39 -3.94 -0.12
N VAL A 173 11.56 -5.25 0.01
CA VAL A 173 10.89 -6.05 1.04
C VAL A 173 11.23 -5.47 2.41
N GLY A 174 10.27 -5.36 3.30
CA GLY A 174 10.43 -4.66 4.57
C GLY A 174 10.38 -3.13 4.47
N GLY A 175 10.08 -2.58 3.28
CA GLY A 175 9.95 -1.14 3.07
C GLY A 175 11.26 -0.37 3.25
N GLY A 176 12.41 -1.04 3.33
CA GLY A 176 13.71 -0.43 3.66
C GLY A 176 13.88 -0.13 5.15
N LEU A 177 13.02 -0.66 6.01
CA LEU A 177 13.15 -0.54 7.46
C LEU A 177 14.33 -1.37 7.95
N PRO A 178 15.15 -0.84 8.87
CA PRO A 178 16.24 -1.60 9.49
C PRO A 178 15.65 -2.74 10.33
N ASP A 179 16.29 -3.90 10.26
CA ASP A 179 15.94 -5.08 11.06
C ASP A 179 14.48 -5.56 10.93
N TYR A 180 13.83 -5.25 9.79
CA TYR A 180 12.46 -5.70 9.55
C TYR A 180 12.40 -7.21 9.43
N GLU A 181 11.66 -7.84 10.35
CA GLU A 181 11.33 -9.25 10.32
C GLU A 181 9.82 -9.42 10.50
N PHE A 182 9.15 -9.90 9.46
CA PHE A 182 7.70 -10.05 9.48
C PHE A 182 7.22 -10.94 10.64
N GLY A 183 6.24 -10.43 11.37
CA GLY A 183 5.62 -11.16 12.49
C GLY A 183 6.25 -10.91 13.86
N THR A 184 7.39 -10.22 13.94
CA THR A 184 7.94 -9.79 15.24
C THR A 184 7.13 -8.64 15.84
N ALA A 185 7.18 -8.47 17.15
CA ALA A 185 6.46 -7.40 17.83
C ALA A 185 7.03 -6.02 17.46
N SER A 186 8.36 -5.90 17.30
CA SER A 186 9.02 -4.65 16.90
C SER A 186 8.61 -4.23 15.49
N SER A 187 8.71 -5.12 14.52
CA SER A 187 8.33 -4.80 13.13
C SER A 187 6.83 -4.52 12.98
N ARG A 188 5.98 -5.13 13.80
CA ARG A 188 4.55 -4.80 13.82
C ARG A 188 4.32 -3.39 14.34
N GLN A 189 4.99 -3.00 15.44
CA GLN A 189 4.91 -1.65 15.98
C GLN A 189 5.42 -0.61 14.97
N ASP A 190 6.51 -0.90 14.25
CA ASP A 190 7.03 -0.02 13.21
C ASP A 190 6.02 0.20 12.09
N VAL A 191 5.32 -0.86 11.68
CA VAL A 191 4.26 -0.79 10.66
C VAL A 191 3.05 -0.01 11.18
N ASP A 192 2.61 -0.22 12.43
CA ASP A 192 1.51 0.53 13.03
C ASP A 192 1.85 2.03 13.13
N ASP A 193 3.09 2.37 13.51
CA ASP A 193 3.58 3.73 13.59
C ASP A 193 3.59 4.41 12.21
N ILE A 194 4.13 3.73 11.18
CA ILE A 194 4.16 4.25 9.80
C ILE A 194 2.75 4.39 9.26
N ALA A 195 1.88 3.41 9.49
CA ALA A 195 0.49 3.46 9.06
C ALA A 195 -0.26 4.63 9.69
N ALA A 196 -0.03 4.91 10.99
CA ALA A 196 -0.58 6.09 11.67
C ALA A 196 -0.13 7.40 11.00
N TYR A 197 1.15 7.50 10.63
CA TYR A 197 1.64 8.68 9.92
C TYR A 197 1.03 8.80 8.51
N VAL A 198 1.00 7.72 7.73
CA VAL A 198 0.40 7.71 6.39
C VAL A 198 -1.10 8.05 6.45
N GLU A 199 -1.83 7.51 7.42
CA GLU A 199 -3.24 7.85 7.62
C GLU A 199 -3.43 9.34 7.96
N SER A 200 -2.51 9.94 8.71
CA SER A 200 -2.54 11.38 8.99
C SER A 200 -2.36 12.24 7.74
N LEU A 201 -1.63 11.76 6.73
CA LEU A 201 -1.49 12.45 5.45
C LEU A 201 -2.78 12.45 4.64
N ARG A 202 -3.64 11.44 4.86
CA ARG A 202 -4.95 11.30 4.22
C ARG A 202 -6.04 12.08 4.94
N THR A 203 -6.10 11.99 6.27
CA THR A 203 -7.21 12.53 7.09
C THR A 203 -7.00 13.97 7.49
N GLU A 204 -5.76 14.35 7.73
CA GLU A 204 -5.39 15.72 8.05
C GLU A 204 -4.39 16.20 6.99
N PRO A 205 -4.86 16.77 5.88
CA PRO A 205 -3.96 17.32 4.87
C PRO A 205 -3.05 18.32 5.59
N TYR A 206 -1.77 18.02 5.55
CA TYR A 206 -0.73 18.58 6.38
C TYR A 206 -0.61 20.09 6.13
N ASN A 207 -1.43 20.84 6.84
CA ASN A 207 -1.42 22.30 6.80
C ASN A 207 -0.44 22.84 7.84
N ARG A 208 0.81 23.01 7.47
CA ARG A 208 1.82 23.70 8.30
C ARG A 208 1.71 25.22 8.24
N GLY A 209 0.55 25.74 7.87
CA GLY A 209 0.34 27.14 7.59
C GLY A 209 0.72 27.48 6.13
N GLY A 210 -0.05 28.35 5.56
CA GLY A 210 0.02 28.72 4.14
C GLY A 210 -1.21 28.26 3.36
N ALA A 211 -1.41 28.83 2.18
CA ALA A 211 -2.50 28.41 1.30
C ALA A 211 -2.18 27.02 0.72
N PRO A 212 -3.08 26.04 0.80
CA PRO A 212 -2.86 24.75 0.19
C PRO A 212 -2.85 24.88 -1.33
N ILE A 213 -1.68 24.73 -1.94
CA ILE A 213 -1.49 24.77 -3.41
C ILE A 213 -1.48 23.34 -3.93
N GLY A 214 -2.44 22.54 -3.48
CA GLY A 214 -2.64 21.14 -3.92
C GLY A 214 -1.65 20.13 -3.37
N GLY A 215 -0.79 20.49 -2.39
CA GLY A 215 0.14 19.54 -1.74
C GLY A 215 1.13 18.83 -2.69
N LYS A 216 1.43 19.45 -3.84
CA LYS A 216 2.21 18.81 -4.92
C LYS A 216 3.73 18.87 -4.72
N GLY A 217 4.15 19.27 -3.52
CA GLY A 217 5.56 19.29 -3.14
C GLY A 217 6.23 20.66 -3.34
N PRO A 218 7.53 20.73 -2.98
CA PRO A 218 8.23 22.02 -2.84
C PRO A 218 8.45 22.77 -4.14
N VAL A 219 8.40 22.12 -5.31
CA VAL A 219 8.69 22.78 -6.59
C VAL A 219 7.60 23.77 -7.00
N PRO A 220 6.28 23.40 -7.04
CA PRO A 220 5.22 24.38 -7.31
C PRO A 220 5.12 25.45 -6.24
N GLU A 221 5.26 25.07 -4.97
CA GLU A 221 5.19 25.98 -3.83
C GLU A 221 6.35 26.97 -3.85
N GLY A 222 7.57 26.49 -4.10
CA GLY A 222 8.75 27.31 -4.29
C GLY A 222 8.62 28.26 -5.49
N PHE A 223 8.09 27.80 -6.62
CA PHE A 223 7.86 28.62 -7.79
C PHE A 223 6.93 29.81 -7.49
N VAL A 224 5.80 29.57 -6.83
CA VAL A 224 4.87 30.63 -6.42
C VAL A 224 5.55 31.62 -5.46
N ALA A 225 6.27 31.13 -4.46
CA ALA A 225 7.01 31.97 -3.51
C ALA A 225 8.06 32.85 -4.22
N TRP A 226 8.81 32.28 -5.18
CA TRP A 226 9.80 33.00 -5.98
C TRP A 226 9.16 34.06 -6.87
N VAL A 227 8.14 33.73 -7.64
CA VAL A 227 7.47 34.66 -8.56
C VAL A 227 6.86 35.84 -7.81
N ILE A 228 6.12 35.58 -6.73
CA ILE A 228 5.49 36.62 -5.92
C ILE A 228 6.56 37.41 -5.16
N GLY A 229 7.50 36.71 -4.48
CA GLY A 229 8.54 37.39 -3.68
C GLY A 229 9.45 38.26 -4.50
N LEU A 230 9.99 37.77 -5.62
CA LEU A 230 10.82 38.59 -6.53
C LEU A 230 10.00 39.70 -7.19
N GLY A 231 8.76 39.41 -7.58
CA GLY A 231 7.87 40.42 -8.14
C GLY A 231 7.67 41.62 -7.21
N VAL A 232 7.37 41.36 -5.93
CA VAL A 232 7.24 42.40 -4.92
C VAL A 232 8.56 43.18 -4.73
N LEU A 233 9.69 42.48 -4.68
CA LEU A 233 11.00 43.12 -4.53
C LEU A 233 11.33 44.01 -5.73
N VAL A 234 11.06 43.59 -6.96
CA VAL A 234 11.28 44.36 -8.17
C VAL A 234 10.39 45.63 -8.18
N VAL A 235 9.10 45.49 -7.83
CA VAL A 235 8.18 46.62 -7.73
C VAL A 235 8.64 47.63 -6.67
N ALA A 236 9.04 47.14 -5.49
CA ALA A 236 9.57 48.00 -4.43
C ALA A 236 10.86 48.73 -4.86
N ALA A 237 11.78 48.00 -5.49
CA ALA A 237 13.03 48.63 -5.99
C ALA A 237 12.77 49.70 -7.03
N ARG A 238 11.85 49.46 -7.99
CA ARG A 238 11.46 50.48 -8.99
C ARG A 238 10.79 51.70 -8.34
N TRP A 239 9.94 51.45 -7.36
CA TRP A 239 9.26 52.53 -6.63
C TRP A 239 10.24 53.42 -5.86
N ILE A 240 11.24 52.82 -5.20
CA ILE A 240 12.30 53.56 -4.52
C ILE A 240 13.16 54.34 -5.52
N ALA A 241 13.59 53.68 -6.63
CA ALA A 241 14.39 54.31 -7.66
C ALA A 241 13.67 55.46 -8.41
N GLY A 242 12.34 55.42 -8.50
CA GLY A 242 11.54 56.47 -9.12
C GLY A 242 11.27 57.71 -8.23
N ARG A 243 11.73 57.69 -6.98
CA ARG A 243 11.60 58.79 -6.01
C ARG A 243 12.90 59.58 -5.78
N GLY A 244 13.99 59.18 -6.36
CA GLY A 244 15.26 59.90 -6.42
C GLY A 244 15.40 60.61 -7.77
#